data_e932d35bb31849c9d7b109ab4289e28d
#
_entry.id   e932d35bb31849c9d7b109ab4289e28d
#
_cell.length_a   1.000
_cell.length_b   1.000
_cell.length_c   1.000
_cell.angle_alpha   90.00
_cell.angle_beta   90.00
_cell.angle_gamma   90.00
#
_symmetry.space_group_name_H-M   'P 1'
#
loop_
_entity.id
_entity.type
_entity.pdbx_description
1 polymer ?
#
loop_
_entity_poly.entity_id
_entity_poly.type
_entity_poly.pdbx_seq_one_letter_code
_entity_poly.pdbx_strand_id
1 'polypeptide(L)'
;MLEQLGKRRMTSDGRDGIRASLEISDLTVAYPNGTLALENATFRLGPGTIAGLVGVNGAGKSTLFKAIMGFVKPSAGEVRIAGLAAREAQRRGLVAYVPQSEEVDWSFPVLVEDVVTMGRYGHMGFLRIASREDRRKVDGALERVGMSAFRKRQIGELSGGQRKRVFLARALAQEGLVILLDEPFTGVDVQTEQAIVALMGELKSEGHLMLVSTHNLGSVPDFCDEVVLVRRTVLAAGPTATTFTQSNLERAFGGVLRHFRLDGSALHDDDDHRGVTVLTDDERPVVFYGAERGADSPMPRKDSGDA
;
A
#
# COMPACT_ATOMS: atom_id res chain seq x y z
N MET A 1 27.88 35.36 34.52
CA MET A 1 26.45 35.21 34.13
C MET A 1 26.33 35.30 32.61
N LEU A 2 27.04 34.42 31.87
CA LEU A 2 27.07 34.36 30.41
C LEU A 2 27.44 32.95 29.92
N GLU A 3 26.94 31.88 30.62
CA GLU A 3 27.37 30.50 30.32
C GLU A 3 26.23 29.47 30.42
N GLN A 4 25.03 29.83 29.97
CA GLN A 4 23.91 28.87 29.84
C GLN A 4 23.01 29.13 28.61
N LEU A 5 23.60 29.50 27.48
CA LEU A 5 22.93 29.30 26.19
C LEU A 5 23.39 27.96 25.63
N GLY A 6 22.92 26.91 26.29
CA GLY A 6 23.09 25.53 25.87
C GLY A 6 22.59 25.37 24.44
N LYS A 7 23.53 25.05 23.57
CA LYS A 7 23.31 24.57 22.21
C LYS A 7 22.25 23.48 22.24
N ARG A 8 20.98 23.82 22.00
CA ARG A 8 20.01 22.85 21.43
C ARG A 8 20.63 22.42 20.10
N ARG A 9 21.27 21.27 20.09
CA ARG A 9 21.46 20.51 18.86
C ARG A 9 20.06 20.32 18.29
N MET A 10 19.74 21.07 17.25
CA MET A 10 18.69 20.72 16.35
C MET A 10 19.10 19.35 15.78
N THR A 11 18.52 18.29 16.31
CA THR A 11 18.49 16.99 15.65
C THR A 11 17.83 17.22 14.31
N SER A 12 18.41 16.72 13.25
CA SER A 12 18.15 17.03 11.84
C SER A 12 16.83 16.49 11.31
N ASP A 13 15.86 16.23 12.17
CA ASP A 13 14.56 15.72 11.71
C ASP A 13 13.44 16.39 12.52
N GLY A 14 12.79 17.38 11.92
CA GLY A 14 11.57 18.01 12.45
C GLY A 14 10.35 17.07 12.44
N ARG A 15 10.59 15.75 12.58
CA ARG A 15 9.59 14.67 12.58
C ARG A 15 9.26 14.14 13.97
N ASP A 16 9.98 14.60 15.02
CA ASP A 16 9.71 14.19 16.40
C ASP A 16 8.28 14.54 16.80
N GLY A 17 7.45 13.50 17.02
CA GLY A 17 6.05 13.61 17.39
C GLY A 17 5.06 13.52 16.23
N ILE A 18 5.49 13.47 14.97
CA ILE A 18 4.59 13.28 13.83
C ILE A 18 4.27 11.78 13.71
N ARG A 19 2.98 11.42 13.79
CA ARG A 19 2.53 10.03 13.60
C ARG A 19 2.03 9.82 12.17
N ALA A 20 2.32 8.66 11.59
CA ALA A 20 1.78 8.28 10.31
C ALA A 20 0.25 8.24 10.39
N SER A 21 -0.44 9.03 9.57
CA SER A 21 -1.89 8.96 9.42
C SER A 21 -2.29 9.42 8.02
N LEU A 22 -3.40 8.90 7.54
CA LEU A 22 -4.03 9.32 6.30
C LEU A 22 -5.51 9.58 6.56
N GLU A 23 -5.97 10.79 6.28
CA GLU A 23 -7.36 11.19 6.43
C GLU A 23 -7.86 11.70 5.08
N ILE A 24 -8.92 11.11 4.61
CA ILE A 24 -9.64 11.49 3.40
C ILE A 24 -11.04 11.91 3.82
N SER A 25 -11.45 13.14 3.48
CA SER A 25 -12.74 13.70 3.86
C SER A 25 -13.48 14.23 2.64
N ASP A 26 -14.62 13.62 2.32
CA ASP A 26 -15.54 13.98 1.24
C ASP A 26 -14.84 14.22 -0.11
N LEU A 27 -13.80 13.42 -0.38
CA LEU A 27 -12.95 13.61 -1.53
C LEU A 27 -13.70 13.31 -2.83
N THR A 28 -13.78 14.31 -3.69
CA THR A 28 -14.36 14.21 -5.03
C THR A 28 -13.31 14.60 -6.06
N VAL A 29 -13.13 13.74 -7.08
CA VAL A 29 -12.19 13.97 -8.18
C VAL A 29 -12.90 13.81 -9.51
N ALA A 30 -12.98 14.91 -10.27
CA ALA A 30 -13.44 14.94 -11.64
C ALA A 30 -12.28 15.32 -12.58
N TYR A 31 -12.14 14.60 -13.68
CA TYR A 31 -11.17 14.91 -14.71
C TYR A 31 -11.70 15.98 -15.70
N PRO A 32 -10.84 16.71 -16.44
CA PRO A 32 -11.26 17.74 -17.37
C PRO A 32 -12.20 17.27 -18.47
N ASN A 33 -12.18 15.97 -18.79
CA ASN A 33 -13.09 15.34 -19.76
C ASN A 33 -14.51 15.08 -19.18
N GLY A 34 -14.80 15.54 -17.97
CA GLY A 34 -16.07 15.31 -17.29
C GLY A 34 -16.20 13.98 -16.55
N THR A 35 -15.19 13.10 -16.60
CA THR A 35 -15.24 11.82 -15.90
C THR A 35 -15.13 12.02 -14.39
N LEU A 36 -16.18 11.65 -13.65
CA LEU A 36 -16.18 11.59 -12.18
C LEU A 36 -15.54 10.27 -11.75
N ALA A 37 -14.32 10.36 -11.25
CA ALA A 37 -13.53 9.17 -10.89
C ALA A 37 -13.68 8.77 -9.41
N LEU A 38 -13.86 9.77 -8.52
CA LEU A 38 -14.16 9.58 -7.10
C LEU A 38 -15.24 10.56 -6.67
N GLU A 39 -16.13 10.13 -5.80
CA GLU A 39 -17.25 10.92 -5.29
C GLU A 39 -17.40 10.69 -3.79
N ASN A 40 -17.32 11.78 -3.01
CA ASN A 40 -17.52 11.80 -1.55
C ASN A 40 -16.79 10.66 -0.80
N ALA A 41 -15.56 10.37 -1.21
CA ALA A 41 -14.75 9.32 -0.56
C ALA A 41 -14.30 9.81 0.81
N THR A 42 -14.59 9.04 1.86
CA THR A 42 -14.22 9.36 3.25
C THR A 42 -13.72 8.11 3.97
N PHE A 43 -12.52 8.18 4.55
CA PHE A 43 -11.95 7.17 5.45
C PHE A 43 -10.74 7.72 6.18
N ARG A 44 -10.31 7.00 7.22
CA ARG A 44 -9.14 7.35 8.03
C ARG A 44 -8.34 6.09 8.34
N LEU A 45 -7.00 6.21 8.28
CA LEU A 45 -6.05 5.16 8.63
C LEU A 45 -5.02 5.70 9.62
N GLY A 46 -4.64 4.85 10.58
CA GLY A 46 -3.68 5.19 11.64
C GLY A 46 -2.26 4.68 11.41
N PRO A 47 -1.35 4.98 12.34
CA PRO A 47 0.03 4.51 12.30
C PRO A 47 0.12 3.00 12.56
N GLY A 48 1.17 2.37 12.02
CA GLY A 48 1.42 0.94 12.21
C GLY A 48 0.30 0.07 11.60
N THR A 49 -0.21 0.47 10.44
CA THR A 49 -1.32 -0.20 9.75
C THR A 49 -0.94 -0.54 8.33
N ILE A 50 -1.25 -1.75 7.90
CA ILE A 50 -1.28 -2.15 6.50
C ILE A 50 -2.74 -2.18 6.07
N ALA A 51 -3.14 -1.27 5.16
CA ALA A 51 -4.51 -1.19 4.67
C ALA A 51 -4.58 -1.62 3.19
N GLY A 52 -5.48 -2.53 2.88
CA GLY A 52 -5.78 -2.95 1.51
C GLY A 52 -6.77 -2.00 0.83
N LEU A 53 -6.42 -1.43 -0.31
CA LEU A 53 -7.30 -0.66 -1.16
C LEU A 53 -7.85 -1.57 -2.26
N VAL A 54 -9.11 -1.98 -2.12
CA VAL A 54 -9.71 -3.06 -2.92
C VAL A 54 -10.89 -2.54 -3.74
N GLY A 55 -10.99 -2.97 -4.97
CA GLY A 55 -12.08 -2.62 -5.88
C GLY A 55 -11.74 -2.98 -7.33
N VAL A 56 -12.74 -3.06 -8.18
CA VAL A 56 -12.59 -3.38 -9.61
C VAL A 56 -11.68 -2.40 -10.36
N ASN A 57 -11.24 -2.79 -11.54
CA ASN A 57 -10.55 -1.88 -12.45
C ASN A 57 -11.47 -0.69 -12.79
N GLY A 58 -10.93 0.53 -12.72
CA GLY A 58 -11.72 1.75 -12.87
C GLY A 58 -12.53 2.18 -11.63
N ALA A 59 -12.41 1.49 -10.49
CA ALA A 59 -13.08 1.87 -9.24
C ALA A 59 -12.61 3.20 -8.64
N GLY A 60 -11.49 3.76 -9.12
CA GLY A 60 -10.92 5.00 -8.60
C GLY A 60 -9.65 4.83 -7.76
N LYS A 61 -9.12 3.61 -7.58
CA LYS A 61 -7.92 3.33 -6.76
C LYS A 61 -6.72 4.19 -7.15
N SER A 62 -6.32 4.15 -8.42
CA SER A 62 -5.18 4.95 -8.91
C SER A 62 -5.47 6.46 -8.89
N THR A 63 -6.73 6.87 -9.05
CA THR A 63 -7.13 8.27 -8.87
C THR A 63 -6.98 8.73 -7.42
N LEU A 64 -7.35 7.87 -6.46
CA LEU A 64 -7.14 8.14 -5.04
C LEU A 64 -5.64 8.30 -4.73
N PHE A 65 -4.79 7.40 -5.22
CA PHE A 65 -3.33 7.53 -5.07
C PHE A 65 -2.81 8.82 -5.70
N LYS A 66 -3.26 9.17 -6.90
CA LYS A 66 -2.89 10.43 -7.57
C LYS A 66 -3.35 11.66 -6.77
N ALA A 67 -4.52 11.61 -6.13
CA ALA A 67 -5.00 12.70 -5.28
C ALA A 67 -4.17 12.82 -3.99
N ILE A 68 -3.84 11.70 -3.33
CA ILE A 68 -2.96 11.67 -2.15
C ILE A 68 -1.57 12.22 -2.50
N MET A 69 -1.05 11.84 -3.68
CA MET A 69 0.24 12.33 -4.20
C MET A 69 0.15 13.74 -4.80
N GLY A 70 -1.04 14.39 -4.81
CA GLY A 70 -1.23 15.72 -5.36
C GLY A 70 -1.01 15.85 -6.87
N PHE A 71 -0.95 14.73 -7.58
CA PHE A 71 -0.88 14.71 -9.05
C PHE A 71 -2.21 15.12 -9.69
N VAL A 72 -3.31 14.95 -8.96
CA VAL A 72 -4.64 15.38 -9.36
C VAL A 72 -5.22 16.26 -8.25
N LYS A 73 -5.73 17.42 -8.64
CA LYS A 73 -6.40 18.33 -7.69
C LYS A 73 -7.83 17.87 -7.46
N PRO A 74 -8.25 17.64 -6.21
CA PRO A 74 -9.65 17.36 -5.89
C PRO A 74 -10.59 18.51 -6.34
N SER A 75 -11.79 18.16 -6.78
CA SER A 75 -12.87 19.09 -7.05
C SER A 75 -13.57 19.54 -5.76
N ALA A 76 -13.64 18.63 -4.77
CA ALA A 76 -14.14 18.88 -3.43
C ALA A 76 -13.46 17.96 -2.41
N GLY A 77 -13.59 18.28 -1.12
CA GLY A 77 -12.99 17.54 -0.03
C GLY A 77 -11.50 17.77 0.15
N GLU A 78 -10.91 17.04 1.07
CA GLU A 78 -9.49 17.23 1.42
C GLU A 78 -8.78 15.90 1.70
N VAL A 79 -7.45 15.95 1.55
CA VAL A 79 -6.50 14.88 1.92
C VAL A 79 -5.54 15.44 2.96
N ARG A 80 -5.47 14.78 4.13
CA ARG A 80 -4.48 15.07 5.16
C ARG A 80 -3.58 13.87 5.39
N ILE A 81 -2.27 14.13 5.49
CA ILE A 81 -1.23 13.13 5.73
C ILE A 81 -0.45 13.58 6.95
N ALA A 82 -0.42 12.76 7.99
CA ALA A 82 0.21 13.10 9.27
C ALA A 82 -0.29 14.45 9.83
N GLY A 83 -1.60 14.73 9.67
CA GLY A 83 -2.26 15.97 10.09
C GLY A 83 -2.02 17.17 9.18
N LEU A 84 -1.16 17.07 8.15
CA LEU A 84 -0.82 18.14 7.21
C LEU A 84 -1.63 18.01 5.91
N ALA A 85 -1.87 19.14 5.23
CA ALA A 85 -2.40 19.07 3.87
C ALA A 85 -1.45 18.28 2.95
N ALA A 86 -2.00 17.48 2.01
CA ALA A 86 -1.23 16.57 1.15
C ALA A 86 0.00 17.25 0.51
N ARG A 87 -0.15 18.45 -0.03
CA ARG A 87 0.94 19.20 -0.67
C ARG A 87 2.08 19.56 0.29
N GLU A 88 1.76 19.84 1.56
CA GLU A 88 2.76 20.13 2.58
C GLU A 88 3.47 18.84 3.02
N ALA A 89 2.72 17.76 3.23
CA ALA A 89 3.28 16.46 3.57
C ALA A 89 4.25 15.96 2.48
N GLN A 90 3.93 16.17 1.21
CA GLN A 90 4.80 15.82 0.09
C GLN A 90 6.09 16.65 0.08
N ARG A 91 5.99 17.96 0.27
CA ARG A 91 7.18 18.83 0.36
C ARG A 91 8.12 18.40 1.49
N ARG A 92 7.58 17.85 2.58
CA ARG A 92 8.35 17.31 3.70
C ARG A 92 8.81 15.86 3.49
N GLY A 93 8.49 15.24 2.36
CA GLY A 93 8.86 13.86 2.07
C GLY A 93 8.16 12.82 2.96
N LEU A 94 6.97 13.15 3.52
CA LEU A 94 6.25 12.27 4.45
C LEU A 94 5.48 11.15 3.76
N VAL A 95 5.31 11.20 2.44
CA VAL A 95 4.64 10.18 1.65
C VAL A 95 5.55 9.66 0.56
N ALA A 96 5.68 8.34 0.47
CA ALA A 96 6.39 7.64 -0.59
C ALA A 96 5.40 6.87 -1.46
N TYR A 97 5.71 6.71 -2.75
CA TYR A 97 4.84 6.03 -3.71
C TYR A 97 5.62 5.07 -4.59
N VAL A 98 5.12 3.85 -4.66
CA VAL A 98 5.56 2.81 -5.60
C VAL A 98 4.43 2.56 -6.58
N PRO A 99 4.52 3.02 -7.83
CA PRO A 99 3.49 2.84 -8.83
C PRO A 99 3.42 1.40 -9.37
N GLN A 100 2.28 1.04 -9.95
CA GLN A 100 2.05 -0.27 -10.55
C GLN A 100 3.04 -0.57 -11.69
N SER A 101 3.21 0.39 -12.57
CA SER A 101 4.16 0.34 -13.68
C SER A 101 5.04 1.58 -13.63
N GLU A 102 6.32 1.37 -13.76
CA GLU A 102 7.25 2.48 -13.96
C GLU A 102 7.33 2.74 -15.45
N GLU A 103 6.92 3.94 -15.89
CA GLU A 103 7.17 4.43 -17.23
C GLU A 103 8.66 4.80 -17.38
N VAL A 104 9.52 3.79 -17.26
CA VAL A 104 10.97 3.93 -17.38
C VAL A 104 11.39 3.30 -18.69
N ASP A 105 12.18 4.02 -19.45
CA ASP A 105 12.91 3.41 -20.55
C ASP A 105 13.97 2.46 -19.99
N TRP A 106 13.66 1.18 -20.01
CA TRP A 106 14.53 0.12 -19.48
C TRP A 106 15.85 -0.03 -20.25
N SER A 107 15.95 0.56 -21.45
CA SER A 107 17.20 0.62 -22.20
C SER A 107 18.15 1.71 -21.70
N PHE A 108 17.66 2.65 -20.89
CA PHE A 108 18.48 3.70 -20.32
C PHE A 108 19.45 3.12 -19.25
N PRO A 109 20.75 3.35 -19.37
CA PRO A 109 21.77 2.68 -18.55
C PRO A 109 21.88 3.32 -17.15
N VAL A 110 20.82 3.21 -16.34
CA VAL A 110 20.81 3.68 -14.94
C VAL A 110 21.12 2.53 -14.00
N LEU A 111 21.97 2.77 -13.00
CA LEU A 111 22.33 1.77 -12.01
C LEU A 111 21.25 1.65 -10.92
N VAL A 112 21.17 0.49 -10.32
CA VAL A 112 20.27 0.23 -9.17
C VAL A 112 20.50 1.26 -8.05
N GLU A 113 21.75 1.54 -7.70
CA GLU A 113 22.07 2.56 -6.67
C GLU A 113 21.59 3.95 -7.03
N ASP A 114 21.61 4.31 -8.32
CA ASP A 114 21.14 5.62 -8.78
C ASP A 114 19.62 5.74 -8.65
N VAL A 115 18.89 4.67 -9.02
CA VAL A 115 17.42 4.63 -8.85
C VAL A 115 17.03 4.79 -7.39
N VAL A 116 17.70 4.08 -6.46
CA VAL A 116 17.42 4.21 -5.02
C VAL A 116 17.82 5.60 -4.49
N THR A 117 18.94 6.15 -5.01
CA THR A 117 19.40 7.51 -4.66
C THR A 117 18.39 8.59 -5.05
N MET A 118 17.60 8.39 -6.11
CA MET A 118 16.49 9.32 -6.46
C MET A 118 15.49 9.48 -5.32
N GLY A 119 15.28 8.46 -4.46
CA GLY A 119 14.46 8.56 -3.26
C GLY A 119 14.96 9.63 -2.27
N ARG A 120 16.27 9.94 -2.32
CA ARG A 120 16.89 10.97 -1.45
C ARG A 120 16.82 12.38 -2.01
N TYR A 121 16.35 12.59 -3.25
CA TYR A 121 16.37 13.91 -3.88
C TYR A 121 15.65 15.00 -3.08
N GLY A 122 14.60 14.65 -2.34
CA GLY A 122 13.91 15.57 -1.44
C GLY A 122 14.76 16.06 -0.26
N HIS A 123 15.79 15.30 0.11
CA HIS A 123 16.71 15.58 1.23
C HIS A 123 18.02 16.24 0.78
N MET A 124 18.31 16.22 -0.52
CA MET A 124 19.53 16.79 -1.08
C MET A 124 19.36 18.29 -1.39
N GLY A 125 20.46 19.02 -1.32
CA GLY A 125 20.50 20.42 -1.74
C GLY A 125 20.31 20.62 -3.25
N PHE A 126 20.44 21.84 -3.72
CA PHE A 126 20.21 22.25 -5.11
C PHE A 126 21.03 21.44 -6.13
N LEU A 127 22.27 21.11 -5.80
CA LEU A 127 23.17 20.34 -6.70
C LEU A 127 22.90 18.83 -6.71
N ARG A 128 21.96 18.34 -5.93
CA ARG A 128 21.61 16.90 -5.85
C ARG A 128 22.80 15.97 -5.62
N ILE A 129 23.81 16.42 -4.88
CA ILE A 129 24.98 15.63 -4.51
C ILE A 129 24.66 14.85 -3.23
N ALA A 130 24.74 13.51 -3.33
CA ALA A 130 24.48 12.63 -2.19
C ALA A 130 25.52 12.79 -1.09
N SER A 131 25.09 13.12 0.11
CA SER A 131 25.90 13.17 1.33
C SER A 131 26.32 11.76 1.78
N ARG A 132 27.16 11.67 2.82
CA ARG A 132 27.48 10.39 3.47
C ARG A 132 26.25 9.76 4.12
N GLU A 133 25.34 10.58 4.61
CA GLU A 133 24.09 10.12 5.21
C GLU A 133 23.16 9.57 4.15
N ASP A 134 22.96 10.25 3.01
CA ASP A 134 22.16 9.77 1.91
C ASP A 134 22.65 8.41 1.40
N ARG A 135 23.96 8.24 1.25
CA ARG A 135 24.56 6.96 0.84
C ARG A 135 24.26 5.85 1.85
N ARG A 136 24.38 6.12 3.17
CA ARG A 136 24.02 5.13 4.20
C ARG A 136 22.54 4.74 4.15
N LYS A 137 21.64 5.71 3.88
CA LYS A 137 20.20 5.42 3.71
C LYS A 137 19.93 4.58 2.47
N VAL A 138 20.61 4.85 1.36
CA VAL A 138 20.56 4.04 0.14
C VAL A 138 21.07 2.62 0.40
N ASP A 139 22.22 2.48 1.07
CA ASP A 139 22.78 1.17 1.40
C ASP A 139 21.82 0.35 2.28
N GLY A 140 21.28 0.95 3.35
CA GLY A 140 20.30 0.30 4.22
C GLY A 140 18.99 -0.06 3.50
N ALA A 141 18.51 0.79 2.59
CA ALA A 141 17.33 0.49 1.79
C ALA A 141 17.56 -0.70 0.85
N LEU A 142 18.73 -0.78 0.18
CA LEU A 142 19.11 -1.91 -0.67
C LEU A 142 19.26 -3.20 0.13
N GLU A 143 19.81 -3.12 1.34
CA GLU A 143 19.96 -4.27 2.24
C GLU A 143 18.60 -4.84 2.65
N ARG A 144 17.66 -3.99 3.07
CA ARG A 144 16.31 -4.38 3.49
C ARG A 144 15.53 -5.12 2.41
N VAL A 145 15.75 -4.79 1.14
CA VAL A 145 15.08 -5.47 0.02
C VAL A 145 15.92 -6.59 -0.59
N GLY A 146 17.09 -6.91 -0.02
CA GLY A 146 17.99 -7.95 -0.51
C GLY A 146 18.62 -7.66 -1.88
N MET A 147 18.86 -6.37 -2.20
CA MET A 147 19.37 -5.94 -3.51
C MET A 147 20.80 -5.37 -3.47
N SER A 148 21.52 -5.47 -2.33
CA SER A 148 22.87 -4.93 -2.17
C SER A 148 23.87 -5.48 -3.19
N ALA A 149 23.80 -6.77 -3.52
CA ALA A 149 24.65 -7.41 -4.51
C ALA A 149 24.45 -6.89 -5.94
N PHE A 150 23.28 -6.27 -6.21
CA PHE A 150 22.89 -5.77 -7.54
C PHE A 150 23.11 -4.27 -7.70
N ARG A 151 23.64 -3.59 -6.66
CA ARG A 151 23.71 -2.12 -6.61
C ARG A 151 24.33 -1.45 -7.84
N LYS A 152 25.34 -2.09 -8.45
CA LYS A 152 26.05 -1.60 -9.63
C LYS A 152 25.58 -2.22 -10.97
N ARG A 153 24.50 -3.00 -10.94
CA ARG A 153 23.87 -3.49 -12.16
C ARG A 153 22.96 -2.41 -12.76
N GLN A 154 22.77 -2.47 -14.06
CA GLN A 154 21.76 -1.66 -14.72
C GLN A 154 20.38 -2.17 -14.38
N ILE A 155 19.42 -1.26 -14.18
CA ILE A 155 18.04 -1.61 -13.84
C ILE A 155 17.38 -2.48 -14.93
N GLY A 156 17.75 -2.28 -16.18
CA GLY A 156 17.28 -3.06 -17.33
C GLY A 156 17.66 -4.53 -17.31
N GLU A 157 18.77 -4.90 -16.62
CA GLU A 157 19.26 -6.27 -16.50
C GLU A 157 18.51 -7.09 -15.44
N LEU A 158 17.65 -6.46 -14.65
CA LEU A 158 16.94 -7.09 -13.53
C LEU A 158 15.65 -7.77 -13.98
N SER A 159 15.28 -8.85 -13.30
CA SER A 159 13.95 -9.45 -13.43
C SER A 159 12.85 -8.50 -12.94
N GLY A 160 11.58 -8.73 -13.32
CA GLY A 160 10.45 -7.92 -12.87
C GLY A 160 10.35 -7.81 -11.35
N GLY A 161 10.49 -8.93 -10.63
CA GLY A 161 10.47 -8.94 -9.17
C GLY A 161 11.68 -8.22 -8.54
N GLN A 162 12.87 -8.31 -9.15
CA GLN A 162 14.04 -7.55 -8.70
C GLN A 162 13.82 -6.04 -8.90
N ARG A 163 13.28 -5.61 -10.04
CA ARG A 163 12.93 -4.20 -10.30
C ARG A 163 11.96 -3.68 -9.24
N LYS A 164 10.88 -4.41 -8.95
CA LYS A 164 9.92 -4.02 -7.90
C LYS A 164 10.58 -3.83 -6.54
N ARG A 165 11.51 -4.72 -6.16
CA ARG A 165 12.30 -4.55 -4.93
C ARG A 165 13.18 -3.29 -4.96
N VAL A 166 13.77 -2.94 -6.10
CA VAL A 166 14.55 -1.69 -6.24
C VAL A 166 13.66 -0.46 -6.07
N PHE A 167 12.46 -0.45 -6.66
CA PHE A 167 11.53 0.67 -6.47
C PHE A 167 10.99 0.77 -5.05
N LEU A 168 10.82 -0.37 -4.39
CA LEU A 168 10.52 -0.39 -2.96
C LEU A 168 11.69 0.19 -2.14
N ALA A 169 12.95 -0.17 -2.46
CA ALA A 169 14.13 0.44 -1.83
C ALA A 169 14.17 1.95 -2.05
N ARG A 170 13.82 2.45 -3.24
CA ARG A 170 13.70 3.90 -3.52
C ARG A 170 12.71 4.57 -2.58
N ALA A 171 11.53 3.95 -2.38
CA ALA A 171 10.52 4.46 -1.47
C ALA A 171 10.99 4.44 -0.01
N LEU A 172 11.71 3.38 0.41
CA LEU A 172 12.32 3.30 1.74
C LEU A 172 13.39 4.37 1.95
N ALA A 173 14.26 4.58 0.95
CA ALA A 173 15.29 5.62 1.01
C ALA A 173 14.70 7.03 1.18
N GLN A 174 13.47 7.26 0.74
CA GLN A 174 12.75 8.52 0.93
C GLN A 174 12.34 8.75 2.39
N GLU A 175 12.26 7.69 3.23
CA GLU A 175 11.87 7.74 4.64
C GLU A 175 10.45 8.33 4.86
N GLY A 176 9.52 8.06 3.94
CA GLY A 176 8.12 8.47 4.09
C GLY A 176 7.44 7.76 5.26
N LEU A 177 6.60 8.45 6.01
CA LEU A 177 5.77 7.86 7.08
C LEU A 177 4.57 7.10 6.51
N VAL A 178 4.05 7.55 5.39
CA VAL A 178 2.95 6.91 4.65
C VAL A 178 3.51 6.38 3.32
N ILE A 179 3.33 5.10 3.07
CA ILE A 179 3.82 4.43 1.87
C ILE A 179 2.62 3.93 1.06
N LEU A 180 2.52 4.40 -0.17
CA LEU A 180 1.50 3.98 -1.12
C LEU A 180 2.12 2.94 -2.06
N LEU A 181 1.52 1.76 -2.13
CA LEU A 181 1.95 0.65 -2.98
C LEU A 181 0.84 0.31 -3.97
N ASP A 182 1.08 0.60 -5.26
CA ASP A 182 0.09 0.34 -6.30
C ASP A 182 0.38 -0.99 -6.97
N GLU A 183 -0.42 -2.02 -6.64
CA GLU A 183 -0.31 -3.40 -7.12
C GLU A 183 1.12 -3.98 -7.01
N PRO A 184 1.72 -4.01 -5.81
CA PRO A 184 3.12 -4.38 -5.64
C PRO A 184 3.41 -5.84 -5.98
N PHE A 185 2.39 -6.70 -6.01
CA PHE A 185 2.52 -8.14 -6.22
C PHE A 185 2.31 -8.58 -7.67
N THR A 186 1.83 -7.69 -8.55
CA THR A 186 1.56 -8.03 -9.96
C THR A 186 2.85 -8.43 -10.68
N GLY A 187 2.86 -9.63 -11.26
CA GLY A 187 3.98 -10.13 -12.06
C GLY A 187 5.24 -10.50 -11.25
N VAL A 188 5.10 -10.78 -9.95
CA VAL A 188 6.18 -11.32 -9.11
C VAL A 188 5.92 -12.78 -8.76
N ASP A 189 6.99 -13.53 -8.48
CA ASP A 189 6.89 -14.88 -7.96
C ASP A 189 6.50 -14.90 -6.47
N VAL A 190 6.05 -16.06 -5.98
CA VAL A 190 5.60 -16.25 -4.59
C VAL A 190 6.70 -15.88 -3.57
N GLN A 191 7.96 -16.17 -3.86
CA GLN A 191 9.08 -15.86 -2.97
C GLN A 191 9.26 -14.34 -2.82
N THR A 192 9.17 -13.62 -3.94
CA THR A 192 9.25 -12.15 -3.95
C THR A 192 8.04 -11.53 -3.23
N GLU A 193 6.83 -12.07 -3.44
CA GLU A 193 5.62 -11.63 -2.72
C GLU A 193 5.80 -11.78 -1.21
N GLN A 194 6.23 -12.96 -0.74
CA GLN A 194 6.49 -13.21 0.68
C GLN A 194 7.54 -12.27 1.27
N ALA A 195 8.62 -12.00 0.53
CA ALA A 195 9.65 -11.06 0.98
C ALA A 195 9.12 -9.62 1.09
N ILE A 196 8.25 -9.19 0.18
CA ILE A 196 7.59 -7.86 0.24
C ILE A 196 6.64 -7.81 1.45
N VAL A 197 5.84 -8.85 1.68
CA VAL A 197 4.91 -8.92 2.83
C VAL A 197 5.68 -8.90 4.15
N ALA A 198 6.78 -9.66 4.27
CA ALA A 198 7.62 -9.64 5.46
C ALA A 198 8.20 -8.24 5.74
N LEU A 199 8.72 -7.57 4.70
CA LEU A 199 9.21 -6.20 4.82
C LEU A 199 8.11 -5.21 5.24
N MET A 200 6.88 -5.36 4.70
CA MET A 200 5.75 -4.53 5.15
C MET A 200 5.44 -4.76 6.63
N GLY A 201 5.54 -6.01 7.13
CA GLY A 201 5.40 -6.32 8.56
C GLY A 201 6.45 -5.61 9.43
N GLU A 202 7.70 -5.55 8.99
CA GLU A 202 8.76 -4.78 9.68
C GLU A 202 8.43 -3.28 9.71
N LEU A 203 8.09 -2.69 8.56
CA LEU A 203 7.74 -1.28 8.44
C LEU A 203 6.53 -0.90 9.31
N LYS A 204 5.53 -1.78 9.38
CA LYS A 204 4.38 -1.64 10.27
C LYS A 204 4.84 -1.56 11.73
N SER A 205 5.75 -2.45 12.16
CA SER A 205 6.29 -2.45 13.53
C SER A 205 7.09 -1.19 13.85
N GLU A 206 7.69 -0.56 12.84
CA GLU A 206 8.36 0.74 12.91
C GLU A 206 7.38 1.94 12.95
N GLY A 207 6.07 1.67 12.82
CA GLY A 207 5.02 2.69 12.89
C GLY A 207 4.64 3.31 11.55
N HIS A 208 5.14 2.80 10.42
CA HIS A 208 4.71 3.25 9.09
C HIS A 208 3.26 2.89 8.82
N LEU A 209 2.57 3.72 8.05
CA LEU A 209 1.28 3.42 7.46
C LEU A 209 1.48 3.03 5.99
N MET A 210 0.93 1.89 5.59
CA MET A 210 0.95 1.45 4.20
C MET A 210 -0.46 1.32 3.64
N LEU A 211 -0.70 1.91 2.46
CA LEU A 211 -1.92 1.71 1.69
C LEU A 211 -1.56 0.96 0.41
N VAL A 212 -2.07 -0.27 0.28
CA VAL A 212 -1.71 -1.22 -0.76
C VAL A 212 -2.89 -1.46 -1.66
N SER A 213 -2.83 -1.03 -2.93
CA SER A 213 -3.85 -1.45 -3.88
C SER A 213 -3.58 -2.89 -4.33
N THR A 214 -4.62 -3.68 -4.40
CA THR A 214 -4.55 -5.04 -4.91
C THR A 214 -5.88 -5.44 -5.54
N HIS A 215 -5.81 -6.30 -6.53
CA HIS A 215 -6.95 -7.05 -7.07
C HIS A 215 -6.93 -8.52 -6.63
N ASN A 216 -5.83 -8.97 -6.01
CA ASN A 216 -5.72 -10.31 -5.44
C ASN A 216 -6.47 -10.38 -4.10
N LEU A 217 -7.75 -10.77 -4.14
CA LEU A 217 -8.62 -10.83 -2.97
C LEU A 217 -8.16 -11.86 -1.95
N GLY A 218 -7.63 -12.99 -2.42
CA GLY A 218 -7.23 -14.10 -1.55
C GLY A 218 -6.07 -13.78 -0.61
N SER A 219 -5.21 -12.81 -0.97
CA SER A 219 -4.07 -12.44 -0.13
C SER A 219 -4.38 -11.32 0.87
N VAL A 220 -5.47 -10.57 0.69
CA VAL A 220 -5.82 -9.43 1.56
C VAL A 220 -5.88 -9.80 3.04
N PRO A 221 -6.57 -10.89 3.45
CA PRO A 221 -6.65 -11.25 4.87
C PRO A 221 -5.33 -11.73 5.48
N ASP A 222 -4.37 -12.14 4.64
CA ASP A 222 -3.10 -12.67 5.12
C ASP A 222 -2.16 -11.57 5.64
N PHE A 223 -2.27 -10.32 5.13
CA PHE A 223 -1.34 -9.26 5.49
C PHE A 223 -1.98 -7.90 5.82
N CYS A 224 -3.25 -7.65 5.46
CA CYS A 224 -3.91 -6.38 5.73
C CYS A 224 -4.60 -6.38 7.09
N ASP A 225 -4.34 -5.34 7.90
CA ASP A 225 -5.05 -5.08 9.15
C ASP A 225 -6.42 -4.46 8.90
N GLU A 226 -6.46 -3.54 7.94
CA GLU A 226 -7.64 -2.80 7.53
C GLU A 226 -7.86 -2.92 6.02
N VAL A 227 -9.09 -2.68 5.57
CA VAL A 227 -9.42 -2.60 4.16
C VAL A 227 -10.26 -1.37 3.86
N VAL A 228 -10.08 -0.83 2.66
CA VAL A 228 -10.88 0.24 2.08
C VAL A 228 -11.45 -0.28 0.76
N LEU A 229 -12.76 -0.50 0.72
CA LEU A 229 -13.46 -1.00 -0.44
C LEU A 229 -13.98 0.17 -1.27
N VAL A 230 -13.56 0.25 -2.52
CA VAL A 230 -13.82 1.41 -3.40
C VAL A 230 -14.55 1.01 -4.66
N ARG A 231 -15.60 1.78 -4.97
CA ARG A 231 -16.31 1.77 -6.26
C ARG A 231 -16.85 3.16 -6.55
N ARG A 232 -16.01 4.05 -7.12
CA ARG A 232 -16.19 5.49 -7.26
C ARG A 232 -16.34 6.24 -5.94
N THR A 233 -16.83 5.60 -4.91
CA THR A 233 -16.86 6.08 -3.52
C THR A 233 -16.28 5.02 -2.61
N VAL A 234 -16.04 5.35 -1.34
CA VAL A 234 -15.70 4.38 -0.31
C VAL A 234 -16.99 3.70 0.16
N LEU A 235 -17.12 2.40 -0.13
CA LEU A 235 -18.30 1.62 0.25
C LEU A 235 -18.23 1.11 1.68
N ALA A 236 -17.00 0.77 2.13
CA ALA A 236 -16.71 0.37 3.50
C ALA A 236 -15.22 0.57 3.77
N ALA A 237 -14.87 0.91 5.00
CA ALA A 237 -13.49 1.01 5.48
C ALA A 237 -13.43 0.59 6.95
N GLY A 238 -12.37 -0.12 7.35
CA GLY A 238 -12.15 -0.57 8.72
C GLY A 238 -11.39 -1.87 8.82
N PRO A 239 -11.38 -2.52 10.01
CA PRO A 239 -10.63 -3.75 10.25
C PRO A 239 -11.01 -4.85 9.25
N THR A 240 -10.01 -5.53 8.70
CA THR A 240 -10.21 -6.58 7.68
C THR A 240 -11.19 -7.64 8.16
N ALA A 241 -11.07 -8.08 9.41
CA ALA A 241 -11.92 -9.12 9.99
C ALA A 241 -13.43 -8.82 9.95
N THR A 242 -13.83 -7.55 9.96
CA THR A 242 -15.25 -7.12 10.00
C THR A 242 -15.71 -6.44 8.71
N THR A 243 -14.79 -5.94 7.91
CA THR A 243 -15.11 -5.16 6.71
C THR A 243 -14.98 -5.97 5.43
N PHE A 244 -14.06 -6.95 5.39
CA PHE A 244 -13.83 -7.81 4.24
C PHE A 244 -14.82 -8.97 4.23
N THR A 245 -16.10 -8.65 4.02
CA THR A 245 -17.22 -9.61 4.01
C THR A 245 -17.71 -9.89 2.60
N GLN A 246 -18.37 -11.03 2.41
CA GLN A 246 -18.97 -11.38 1.12
C GLN A 246 -19.88 -10.26 0.61
N SER A 247 -20.79 -9.75 1.44
CA SER A 247 -21.73 -8.68 1.09
C SER A 247 -21.03 -7.40 0.62
N ASN A 248 -19.99 -6.99 1.33
CA ASN A 248 -19.22 -5.80 0.97
C ASN A 248 -18.43 -5.99 -0.33
N LEU A 249 -17.86 -7.19 -0.54
CA LEU A 249 -17.17 -7.53 -1.79
C LEU A 249 -18.14 -7.56 -2.97
N GLU A 250 -19.33 -8.17 -2.84
CA GLU A 250 -20.36 -8.17 -3.87
C GLU A 250 -20.77 -6.75 -4.27
N ARG A 251 -20.90 -5.84 -3.30
CA ARG A 251 -21.18 -4.41 -3.57
C ARG A 251 -20.03 -3.72 -4.28
N ALA A 252 -18.79 -3.97 -3.88
CA ALA A 252 -17.59 -3.34 -4.45
C ALA A 252 -17.33 -3.81 -5.88
N PHE A 253 -17.57 -5.10 -6.16
CA PHE A 253 -17.29 -5.71 -7.46
C PHE A 253 -18.50 -5.75 -8.39
N GLY A 254 -19.73 -5.53 -7.87
CA GLY A 254 -20.90 -5.32 -8.70
C GLY A 254 -21.26 -6.48 -9.63
N GLY A 255 -21.07 -7.73 -9.18
CA GLY A 255 -21.41 -8.92 -9.96
C GLY A 255 -20.31 -9.37 -10.94
N VAL A 256 -19.12 -8.73 -10.93
CA VAL A 256 -17.94 -9.19 -11.70
C VAL A 256 -17.34 -10.45 -11.07
N LEU A 257 -17.49 -10.62 -9.75
CA LEU A 257 -16.98 -11.81 -9.04
C LEU A 257 -17.74 -13.06 -9.50
N ARG A 258 -17.00 -14.10 -9.82
CA ARG A 258 -17.56 -15.43 -10.03
C ARG A 258 -17.81 -16.07 -8.68
N HIS A 259 -19.02 -16.57 -8.50
CA HIS A 259 -19.47 -17.23 -7.29
C HIS A 259 -19.52 -18.74 -7.52
N PHE A 260 -18.82 -19.48 -6.69
CA PHE A 260 -18.94 -20.91 -6.59
C PHE A 260 -19.42 -21.26 -5.18
N ARG A 261 -20.59 -21.87 -5.07
CA ARG A 261 -21.08 -22.44 -3.82
C ARG A 261 -20.88 -23.94 -3.86
N LEU A 262 -20.22 -24.44 -2.84
CA LEU A 262 -20.09 -25.87 -2.60
C LEU A 262 -20.91 -26.20 -1.33
N ASP A 263 -21.86 -27.11 -1.45
CA ASP A 263 -22.63 -27.56 -0.30
C ASP A 263 -21.73 -28.38 0.63
N GLY A 264 -21.84 -28.15 1.95
CA GLY A 264 -21.02 -28.83 2.93
C GLY A 264 -21.14 -30.35 2.87
N SER A 265 -22.31 -30.88 2.51
CA SER A 265 -22.54 -32.30 2.28
C SER A 265 -21.72 -32.91 1.13
N ALA A 266 -21.22 -32.09 0.21
CA ALA A 266 -20.35 -32.52 -0.89
C ALA A 266 -18.83 -32.40 -0.54
N LEU A 267 -18.49 -31.78 0.59
CA LEU A 267 -17.11 -31.48 0.98
C LEU A 267 -16.59 -32.32 2.16
N HIS A 268 -17.49 -32.82 3.00
CA HIS A 268 -17.15 -33.56 4.23
C HIS A 268 -18.03 -34.81 4.38
N ASP A 269 -17.39 -35.91 4.75
CA ASP A 269 -18.09 -37.14 5.14
C ASP A 269 -18.65 -37.10 6.59
N ASP A 270 -18.37 -36.00 7.30
CA ASP A 270 -18.76 -35.78 8.69
C ASP A 270 -20.03 -34.90 8.79
N ASP A 271 -20.62 -34.78 9.99
CA ASP A 271 -21.80 -33.95 10.31
C ASP A 271 -21.63 -32.43 10.09
N ASP A 272 -20.55 -31.98 9.46
CA ASP A 272 -20.29 -30.57 9.17
C ASP A 272 -20.93 -30.15 7.82
N HIS A 273 -22.14 -29.61 7.90
CA HIS A 273 -22.92 -29.15 6.74
C HIS A 273 -22.64 -27.68 6.35
N ARG A 274 -21.52 -27.09 6.80
CA ARG A 274 -21.18 -25.70 6.44
C ARG A 274 -20.84 -25.59 4.98
N GLY A 275 -21.61 -24.78 4.27
CA GLY A 275 -21.35 -24.46 2.86
C GLY A 275 -20.10 -23.60 2.70
N VAL A 276 -19.40 -23.73 1.59
CA VAL A 276 -18.24 -22.92 1.21
C VAL A 276 -18.65 -22.01 0.05
N THR A 277 -18.43 -20.72 0.21
CA THR A 277 -18.57 -19.73 -0.87
C THR A 277 -17.19 -19.30 -1.32
N VAL A 278 -16.89 -19.50 -2.60
CA VAL A 278 -15.65 -19.08 -3.24
C VAL A 278 -15.93 -17.87 -4.11
N LEU A 279 -15.27 -16.76 -3.86
CA LEU A 279 -15.30 -15.55 -4.70
C LEU A 279 -13.97 -15.41 -5.43
N THR A 280 -14.01 -15.20 -6.74
CA THR A 280 -12.79 -14.99 -7.53
C THR A 280 -13.02 -13.95 -8.63
N ASP A 281 -11.97 -13.21 -8.93
CA ASP A 281 -11.84 -12.25 -10.04
C ASP A 281 -10.81 -12.70 -11.09
N ASP A 282 -10.57 -14.01 -11.20
CA ASP A 282 -9.59 -14.69 -12.07
C ASP A 282 -8.16 -14.83 -11.48
N GLU A 283 -7.92 -14.37 -10.24
CA GLU A 283 -6.64 -14.62 -9.52
C GLU A 283 -6.84 -15.59 -8.34
N ARG A 284 -6.29 -15.28 -7.16
CA ARG A 284 -6.45 -16.13 -5.97
C ARG A 284 -7.85 -15.98 -5.41
N PRO A 285 -8.62 -17.06 -5.28
CA PRO A 285 -9.97 -16.98 -4.76
C PRO A 285 -9.98 -16.67 -3.26
N VAL A 286 -11.03 -15.98 -2.83
CA VAL A 286 -11.38 -15.85 -1.42
C VAL A 286 -12.40 -16.92 -1.08
N VAL A 287 -12.19 -17.63 0.01
CA VAL A 287 -13.04 -18.70 0.50
C VAL A 287 -13.71 -18.26 1.79
N PHE A 288 -15.05 -18.24 1.80
CA PHE A 288 -15.84 -17.99 3.00
C PHE A 288 -16.45 -19.30 3.48
N TYR A 289 -16.20 -19.65 4.73
CA TYR A 289 -16.84 -20.77 5.42
C TYR A 289 -17.97 -20.22 6.28
N GLY A 290 -19.18 -20.75 6.18
CA GLY A 290 -20.24 -20.28 7.04
C GLY A 290 -21.62 -20.77 6.65
N ALA A 291 -22.54 -20.68 7.63
CA ALA A 291 -23.88 -21.18 7.63
C ALA A 291 -24.73 -20.68 6.45
N GLU A 292 -25.63 -21.52 6.03
CA GLU A 292 -26.83 -21.17 5.27
C GLU A 292 -27.57 -20.03 6.00
N ARG A 293 -27.87 -18.93 5.30
CA ARG A 293 -28.70 -17.79 5.69
C ARG A 293 -28.03 -16.68 6.50
N GLY A 294 -27.59 -15.69 5.80
CA GLY A 294 -27.32 -14.37 6.36
C GLY A 294 -25.99 -13.76 5.87
N ALA A 295 -26.07 -12.71 5.18
CA ALA A 295 -25.06 -12.11 4.31
C ALA A 295 -23.82 -11.52 4.99
N ASP A 296 -23.51 -11.78 6.27
CA ASP A 296 -22.42 -11.13 6.99
C ASP A 296 -21.68 -12.06 7.96
N SER A 297 -20.97 -13.05 7.42
CA SER A 297 -19.99 -13.77 8.24
C SER A 297 -18.57 -13.28 7.93
N PRO A 298 -17.82 -12.75 8.92
CA PRO A 298 -16.42 -12.35 8.76
C PRO A 298 -15.54 -13.59 8.52
N MET A 299 -14.39 -13.38 7.88
CA MET A 299 -13.42 -14.45 7.64
C MET A 299 -12.86 -15.04 8.93
N PRO A 300 -12.69 -16.37 9.02
CA PRO A 300 -11.98 -16.98 10.15
C PRO A 300 -10.50 -16.59 10.10
N ARG A 301 -9.95 -16.22 11.25
CA ARG A 301 -8.49 -16.08 11.43
C ARG A 301 -7.86 -17.45 11.25
N LYS A 302 -6.77 -17.54 10.52
CA LYS A 302 -5.86 -18.69 10.60
C LYS A 302 -5.32 -18.73 12.03
N ASP A 303 -5.69 -19.75 12.77
CA ASP A 303 -4.97 -20.09 13.98
C ASP A 303 -3.52 -20.35 13.60
N SER A 304 -2.62 -19.56 14.17
CA SER A 304 -1.20 -19.84 14.19
C SER A 304 -1.00 -21.12 14.99
N GLY A 305 -1.09 -22.27 14.31
CA GLY A 305 -0.76 -23.55 14.89
C GLY A 305 0.71 -23.57 15.22
N ASP A 306 1.02 -23.50 16.51
CA ASP A 306 2.26 -24.00 17.08
C ASP A 306 2.43 -25.47 16.71
N ALA A 307 3.48 -25.80 16.00
CA ALA A 307 4.22 -27.05 16.10
C ALA A 307 5.58 -26.89 15.41
#